data_868f1a9ec0eca8b7cf5f668d8c5fe19e
#
_entry.id   868f1a9ec0eca8b7cf5f668d8c5fe19e
#
_cell.length_a   1.000
_cell.length_b   1.000
_cell.length_c   1.000
_cell.angle_alpha   90.00
_cell.angle_beta   90.00
_cell.angle_gamma   90.00
#
_symmetry.space_group_name_H-M   'P 1'
#
loop_
_entity.id
_entity.type
_entity.pdbx_description
1 polymer ?
#
loop_
_entity_poly.entity_id
_entity_poly.type
_entity_poly.pdbx_seq_one_letter_code
_entity_poly.pdbx_strand_id
1 'polypeptide(L)'
;CIVREMTDLEAVREMRNSNKQRGDPLPSELAKLLDLEVEAIKRQGARPKNEKEAEALGKLSVEIVGKEHDMNYKKVMRYIRLNSLVPELLDKVDTKQMGFMPAVEISYIRPENQRLIAVSIDGEQSSPSVAQAKRLHELDKEGKLNGDVIDGILSEEKKEDRGVIISTAELSKYFGKEVTPAKMKEQIMALLDEWKEKQPPELAQPDKKKDLEK
;
A
#
# COMPACT_ATOMS: atom_id res chain seq x y z
N CYS A 1 18.60 37.29 2.45
CA CYS A 1 18.55 36.13 1.54
C CYS A 1 19.96 35.75 1.16
N ILE A 2 20.34 34.49 1.35
CA ILE A 2 21.64 33.97 0.90
C ILE A 2 21.35 33.21 -0.40
N VAL A 3 21.93 33.69 -1.51
CA VAL A 3 21.86 33.02 -2.82
C VAL A 3 23.10 32.14 -2.96
N ARG A 4 22.92 30.89 -3.31
CA ARG A 4 24.00 29.94 -3.58
C ARG A 4 23.77 29.28 -4.95
N GLU A 5 24.84 29.07 -5.69
CA GLU A 5 24.81 28.23 -6.88
C GLU A 5 24.81 26.78 -6.45
N MET A 6 23.87 26.00 -6.96
CA MET A 6 23.65 24.58 -6.63
C MET A 6 23.29 23.82 -7.89
N THR A 7 23.65 22.55 -7.92
CA THR A 7 23.12 21.60 -8.92
C THR A 7 21.66 21.27 -8.58
N ASP A 8 20.88 20.76 -9.55
CA ASP A 8 19.48 20.34 -9.35
C ASP A 8 19.37 19.34 -8.18
N LEU A 9 20.30 18.39 -8.07
CA LEU A 9 20.28 17.39 -6.99
C LEU A 9 20.55 18.02 -5.62
N GLU A 10 21.50 18.95 -5.53
CA GLU A 10 21.79 19.66 -4.28
C GLU A 10 20.60 20.50 -3.84
N ALA A 11 19.95 21.19 -4.79
CA ALA A 11 18.75 21.98 -4.50
C ALA A 11 17.59 21.13 -3.97
N VAL A 12 17.35 19.94 -4.55
CA VAL A 12 16.32 19.00 -4.08
C VAL A 12 16.67 18.47 -2.68
N ARG A 13 17.94 18.16 -2.42
CA ARG A 13 18.40 17.72 -1.09
C ARG A 13 18.25 18.80 -0.02
N GLU A 14 18.56 20.05 -0.34
CA GLU A 14 18.34 21.18 0.58
C GLU A 14 16.85 21.41 0.85
N MET A 15 16.00 21.30 -0.16
CA MET A 15 14.54 21.35 0.02
C MET A 15 14.06 20.25 0.97
N ARG A 16 14.58 19.01 0.82
CA ARG A 16 14.31 17.90 1.74
C ARG A 16 14.72 18.20 3.17
N ASN A 17 15.94 18.73 3.35
CA ASN A 17 16.47 19.03 4.67
C ASN A 17 15.65 20.11 5.37
N SER A 18 15.22 21.13 4.62
CA SER A 18 14.34 22.20 5.13
C SER A 18 12.95 21.66 5.52
N ASN A 19 12.41 20.71 4.77
CA ASN A 19 11.12 20.09 5.07
C ASN A 19 11.18 19.16 6.29
N LYS A 20 12.29 18.46 6.51
CA LYS A 20 12.50 17.64 7.71
C LYS A 20 12.33 18.41 9.02
N GLN A 21 12.63 19.70 9.02
CA GLN A 21 12.47 20.55 10.22
C GLN A 21 10.99 20.81 10.57
N ARG A 22 10.06 20.58 9.62
CA ARG A 22 8.62 20.76 9.83
C ARG A 22 7.90 19.51 10.34
N GLY A 23 8.57 18.37 10.38
CA GLY A 23 8.02 17.06 10.76
C GLY A 23 8.10 16.04 9.63
N ASP A 24 7.46 14.89 9.82
CA ASP A 24 7.41 13.85 8.80
C ASP A 24 6.60 14.32 7.58
N PRO A 25 7.13 14.15 6.35
CA PRO A 25 6.44 14.59 5.15
C PRO A 25 5.18 13.76 4.92
N LEU A 26 4.16 14.40 4.34
CA LEU A 26 2.97 13.70 3.87
C LEU A 26 3.33 12.71 2.74
N PRO A 27 2.54 11.64 2.56
CA PRO A 27 2.75 10.69 1.47
C PRO A 27 2.87 11.35 0.08
N SER A 28 2.06 12.36 -0.20
CA SER A 28 2.10 13.13 -1.44
C SER A 28 3.37 13.95 -1.60
N GLU A 29 3.84 14.58 -0.51
CA GLU A 29 5.09 15.36 -0.51
C GLU A 29 6.30 14.45 -0.72
N LEU A 30 6.31 13.31 -0.02
CA LEU A 30 7.37 12.32 -0.17
C LEU A 30 7.39 11.72 -1.58
N ALA A 31 6.23 11.45 -2.18
CA ALA A 31 6.13 10.96 -3.55
C ALA A 31 6.75 11.93 -4.56
N LYS A 32 6.43 13.21 -4.44
CA LYS A 32 7.01 14.27 -5.29
C LYS A 32 8.51 14.44 -5.08
N LEU A 33 8.96 14.43 -3.82
CA LEU A 33 10.36 14.55 -3.47
C LEU A 33 11.20 13.42 -4.07
N LEU A 34 10.77 12.15 -3.87
CA LEU A 34 11.46 11.00 -4.42
C LEU A 34 11.54 11.01 -5.94
N ASP A 35 10.47 11.46 -6.61
CA ASP A 35 10.43 11.59 -8.06
C ASP A 35 11.44 12.66 -8.55
N LEU A 36 11.47 13.82 -7.90
CA LEU A 36 12.44 14.89 -8.20
C LEU A 36 13.89 14.44 -7.98
N GLU A 37 14.18 13.71 -6.91
CA GLU A 37 15.52 13.18 -6.66
C GLU A 37 15.94 12.16 -7.73
N VAL A 38 15.05 11.23 -8.11
CA VAL A 38 15.30 10.26 -9.17
C VAL A 38 15.57 10.97 -10.51
N GLU A 39 14.75 11.96 -10.87
CA GLU A 39 14.94 12.73 -12.10
C GLU A 39 16.23 13.57 -12.08
N ALA A 40 16.58 14.17 -10.94
CA ALA A 40 17.83 14.92 -10.80
C ALA A 40 19.07 14.00 -10.99
N ILE A 41 19.04 12.79 -10.43
CA ILE A 41 20.13 11.80 -10.61
C ILE A 41 20.21 11.36 -12.08
N LYS A 42 19.09 11.11 -12.74
CA LYS A 42 19.06 10.74 -14.16
C LYS A 42 19.68 11.83 -15.04
N ARG A 43 19.43 13.10 -14.72
CA ARG A 43 19.99 14.25 -15.48
C ARG A 43 21.49 14.42 -15.29
N GLN A 44 22.03 14.02 -14.15
CA GLN A 44 23.49 14.08 -13.89
C GLN A 44 24.26 12.95 -14.60
N GLY A 45 23.57 11.86 -14.99
CA GLY A 45 24.16 10.75 -15.72
C GLY A 45 24.45 11.08 -17.19
N ALA A 46 25.28 10.24 -17.84
CA ALA A 46 25.46 10.30 -19.28
C ALA A 46 24.12 10.00 -19.99
N ARG A 47 23.85 10.71 -21.12
CA ARG A 47 22.64 10.44 -21.90
C ARG A 47 22.65 8.99 -22.40
N PRO A 48 21.62 8.20 -22.12
CA PRO A 48 21.54 6.82 -22.57
C PRO A 48 21.44 6.78 -24.10
N LYS A 49 22.14 5.84 -24.71
CA LYS A 49 22.20 5.66 -26.18
C LYS A 49 21.05 4.80 -26.71
N ASN A 50 20.42 4.02 -25.83
CA ASN A 50 19.32 3.11 -26.18
C ASN A 50 18.37 2.90 -25.00
N GLU A 51 17.20 2.27 -25.26
CA GLU A 51 16.17 2.00 -24.23
C GLU A 51 16.68 1.17 -23.03
N LYS A 52 17.55 0.17 -23.29
CA LYS A 52 18.11 -0.68 -22.23
C LYS A 52 19.00 0.10 -21.28
N GLU A 53 19.82 1.02 -21.80
CA GLU A 53 20.63 1.92 -20.97
C GLU A 53 19.76 2.91 -20.19
N ALA A 54 18.68 3.41 -20.78
CA ALA A 54 17.73 4.30 -20.11
C ALA A 54 17.01 3.58 -18.97
N GLU A 55 16.58 2.34 -19.17
CA GLU A 55 15.96 1.51 -18.13
C GLU A 55 16.94 1.20 -16.99
N ALA A 56 18.18 0.81 -17.33
CA ALA A 56 19.23 0.54 -16.34
C ALA A 56 19.56 1.77 -15.52
N LEU A 57 19.68 2.95 -16.13
CA LEU A 57 19.91 4.23 -15.45
C LEU A 57 18.74 4.57 -14.54
N GLY A 58 17.49 4.40 -15.00
CA GLY A 58 16.28 4.61 -14.21
C GLY A 58 16.27 3.72 -12.98
N LYS A 59 16.56 2.43 -13.13
CA LYS A 59 16.62 1.49 -12.01
C LYS A 59 17.73 1.86 -11.01
N LEU A 60 18.94 2.17 -11.49
CA LEU A 60 20.04 2.61 -10.65
C LEU A 60 19.73 3.88 -9.88
N SER A 61 19.08 4.86 -10.50
CA SER A 61 18.69 6.12 -9.86
C SER A 61 17.71 5.87 -8.70
N VAL A 62 16.71 5.00 -8.90
CA VAL A 62 15.76 4.61 -7.85
C VAL A 62 16.44 3.86 -6.69
N GLU A 63 17.43 3.00 -6.99
CA GLU A 63 18.20 2.29 -5.96
C GLU A 63 19.06 3.24 -5.13
N ILE A 64 19.67 4.26 -5.75
CA ILE A 64 20.46 5.29 -5.05
C ILE A 64 19.54 6.07 -4.10
N VAL A 65 18.40 6.59 -4.60
CA VAL A 65 17.43 7.30 -3.77
C VAL A 65 16.91 6.40 -2.64
N GLY A 66 16.63 5.14 -2.94
CA GLY A 66 16.19 4.17 -1.93
C GLY A 66 17.18 4.03 -0.77
N LYS A 67 18.48 3.94 -1.07
CA LYS A 67 19.53 3.87 -0.04
C LYS A 67 19.62 5.14 0.81
N GLU A 68 19.45 6.32 0.23
CA GLU A 68 19.46 7.60 0.94
C GLU A 68 18.26 7.78 1.89
N HIS A 69 17.16 7.11 1.61
CA HIS A 69 15.92 7.17 2.40
C HIS A 69 15.65 5.92 3.25
N ASP A 70 16.60 4.99 3.37
CA ASP A 70 16.42 3.70 4.04
C ASP A 70 15.20 2.91 3.50
N MET A 71 14.98 3.00 2.20
CA MET A 71 13.88 2.36 1.49
C MET A 71 14.40 1.37 0.45
N ASN A 72 13.68 0.26 0.29
CA ASN A 72 13.96 -0.62 -0.85
C ASN A 72 13.39 -0.02 -2.15
N TYR A 73 13.96 -0.43 -3.28
CA TYR A 73 13.56 -0.05 -4.63
C TYR A 73 12.03 -0.07 -4.84
N LYS A 74 11.36 -1.17 -4.41
CA LYS A 74 9.91 -1.32 -4.59
C LYS A 74 9.11 -0.28 -3.81
N LYS A 75 9.58 0.10 -2.62
CA LYS A 75 8.91 1.11 -1.79
C LYS A 75 9.03 2.48 -2.42
N VAL A 76 10.21 2.87 -2.94
CA VAL A 76 10.41 4.13 -3.66
C VAL A 76 9.48 4.20 -4.88
N MET A 77 9.45 3.15 -5.71
CA MET A 77 8.58 3.10 -6.88
C MET A 77 7.10 3.23 -6.54
N ARG A 78 6.64 2.63 -5.44
CA ARG A 78 5.25 2.76 -4.97
C ARG A 78 4.92 4.20 -4.55
N TYR A 79 5.84 4.89 -3.88
CA TYR A 79 5.66 6.30 -3.54
C TYR A 79 5.58 7.16 -4.80
N ILE A 80 6.55 7.02 -5.72
CA ILE A 80 6.56 7.78 -6.98
C ILE A 80 5.25 7.53 -7.76
N ARG A 81 4.73 6.31 -7.71
CA ARG A 81 3.48 5.97 -8.39
C ARG A 81 2.26 6.75 -7.88
N LEU A 82 2.26 7.19 -6.61
CA LEU A 82 1.18 8.03 -6.06
C LEU A 82 1.02 9.36 -6.83
N ASN A 83 2.07 9.87 -7.48
CA ASN A 83 1.99 11.07 -8.32
C ASN A 83 1.04 10.92 -9.52
N SER A 84 0.62 9.69 -9.84
CA SER A 84 -0.38 9.41 -10.88
C SER A 84 -1.82 9.40 -10.37
N LEU A 85 -2.04 9.66 -9.08
CA LEU A 85 -3.38 9.82 -8.52
C LEU A 85 -3.93 11.21 -8.84
N VAL A 86 -5.25 11.28 -9.01
CA VAL A 86 -5.96 12.56 -9.03
C VAL A 86 -5.86 13.24 -7.66
N PRO A 87 -5.86 14.59 -7.60
CA PRO A 87 -5.67 15.33 -6.35
C PRO A 87 -6.61 14.90 -5.23
N GLU A 88 -7.87 14.59 -5.55
CA GLU A 88 -8.91 14.19 -4.60
C GLU A 88 -8.57 12.89 -3.86
N LEU A 89 -7.98 11.92 -4.59
CA LEU A 89 -7.52 10.65 -3.99
C LEU A 89 -6.20 10.81 -3.24
N LEU A 90 -5.32 11.67 -3.72
CA LEU A 90 -4.05 11.95 -3.07
C LEU A 90 -4.26 12.60 -1.70
N ASP A 91 -5.21 13.54 -1.60
CA ASP A 91 -5.62 14.16 -0.34
C ASP A 91 -6.18 13.13 0.65
N LYS A 92 -6.96 12.14 0.17
CA LYS A 92 -7.44 11.03 1.01
C LYS A 92 -6.32 10.14 1.55
N VAL A 93 -5.20 10.01 0.83
CA VAL A 93 -4.01 9.30 1.34
C VAL A 93 -3.33 10.12 2.43
N ASP A 94 -3.17 11.42 2.22
CA ASP A 94 -2.51 12.33 3.16
C ASP A 94 -3.31 12.46 4.47
N THR A 95 -4.64 12.51 4.38
CA THR A 95 -5.55 12.54 5.53
C THR A 95 -5.79 11.17 6.17
N LYS A 96 -5.14 10.11 5.69
CA LYS A 96 -5.28 8.72 6.16
C LYS A 96 -6.70 8.14 6.00
N GLN A 97 -7.53 8.75 5.18
CA GLN A 97 -8.85 8.22 4.81
C GLN A 97 -8.71 7.02 3.86
N MET A 98 -7.65 6.97 3.07
CA MET A 98 -7.33 5.85 2.18
C MET A 98 -5.96 5.26 2.51
N GLY A 99 -5.88 3.92 2.55
CA GLY A 99 -4.62 3.22 2.80
C GLY A 99 -3.62 3.37 1.64
N PHE A 100 -2.32 3.36 1.97
CA PHE A 100 -1.23 3.48 0.98
C PHE A 100 -1.28 2.41 -0.13
N MET A 101 -1.49 1.14 0.23
CA MET A 101 -1.48 0.05 -0.76
C MET A 101 -2.68 0.08 -1.72
N PRO A 102 -3.93 0.30 -1.26
CA PRO A 102 -5.06 0.57 -2.15
C PRO A 102 -4.79 1.75 -3.08
N ALA A 103 -4.21 2.84 -2.57
CA ALA A 103 -3.87 4.02 -3.37
C ALA A 103 -2.89 3.70 -4.50
N VAL A 104 -1.86 2.89 -4.23
CA VAL A 104 -0.91 2.42 -5.26
C VAL A 104 -1.63 1.61 -6.35
N GLU A 105 -2.55 0.72 -5.99
CA GLU A 105 -3.32 -0.05 -6.99
C GLU A 105 -4.24 0.84 -7.83
N ILE A 106 -4.92 1.80 -7.20
CA ILE A 106 -5.81 2.76 -7.87
C ILE A 106 -5.03 3.69 -8.81
N SER A 107 -3.78 4.01 -8.51
CA SER A 107 -2.95 4.86 -9.36
C SER A 107 -2.70 4.31 -10.77
N TYR A 108 -2.98 3.04 -11.01
CA TYR A 108 -2.92 2.41 -12.34
C TYR A 108 -4.21 2.57 -13.14
N ILE A 109 -5.30 3.00 -12.50
CA ILE A 109 -6.61 3.22 -13.11
C ILE A 109 -6.60 4.54 -13.88
N ARG A 110 -7.40 4.65 -14.93
CA ARG A 110 -7.55 5.88 -15.72
C ARG A 110 -8.04 7.04 -14.86
N PRO A 111 -7.56 8.28 -15.07
CA PRO A 111 -7.92 9.44 -14.23
C PRO A 111 -9.43 9.70 -14.13
N GLU A 112 -10.19 9.42 -15.19
CA GLU A 112 -11.64 9.56 -15.20
C GLU A 112 -12.30 8.64 -14.16
N ASN A 113 -11.91 7.37 -14.13
CA ASN A 113 -12.42 6.40 -13.17
C ASN A 113 -11.88 6.62 -11.76
N GLN A 114 -10.66 7.17 -11.62
CA GLN A 114 -10.14 7.59 -10.32
C GLN A 114 -11.04 8.66 -9.67
N ARG A 115 -11.57 9.63 -10.44
CA ARG A 115 -12.51 10.64 -9.93
C ARG A 115 -13.82 10.01 -9.48
N LEU A 116 -14.34 9.02 -10.24
CA LEU A 116 -15.53 8.29 -9.82
C LEU A 116 -15.28 7.55 -8.50
N ILE A 117 -14.13 6.89 -8.35
CA ILE A 117 -13.74 6.23 -7.10
C ILE A 117 -13.67 7.24 -5.94
N ALA A 118 -13.13 8.44 -6.17
CA ALA A 118 -13.07 9.47 -5.13
C ALA A 118 -14.47 9.88 -4.64
N VAL A 119 -15.42 10.08 -5.56
CA VAL A 119 -16.82 10.39 -5.26
C VAL A 119 -17.49 9.25 -4.52
N SER A 120 -17.30 8.00 -4.96
CA SER A 120 -17.88 6.82 -4.30
C SER A 120 -17.35 6.62 -2.88
N ILE A 121 -16.05 6.88 -2.63
CA ILE A 121 -15.46 6.83 -1.28
C ILE A 121 -16.17 7.83 -0.34
N ASP A 122 -16.48 9.03 -0.83
CA ASP A 122 -17.18 10.05 -0.05
C ASP A 122 -18.65 9.67 0.19
N GLY A 123 -19.32 9.12 -0.82
CA GLY A 123 -20.71 8.67 -0.73
C GLY A 123 -20.89 7.51 0.24
N GLU A 124 -20.10 6.47 0.10
CA GLU A 124 -20.17 5.25 0.92
C GLU A 124 -19.44 5.39 2.26
N GLN A 125 -18.73 6.50 2.51
CA GLN A 125 -17.85 6.70 3.66
C GLN A 125 -16.93 5.50 3.93
N SER A 126 -16.53 4.81 2.86
CA SER A 126 -15.82 3.55 2.88
C SER A 126 -14.63 3.58 1.94
N SER A 127 -13.43 3.44 2.48
CA SER A 127 -12.19 3.35 1.70
C SER A 127 -11.99 1.91 1.17
N PRO A 128 -11.52 1.71 -0.07
CA PRO A 128 -11.29 0.38 -0.61
C PRO A 128 -10.21 -0.39 0.16
N SER A 129 -10.41 -1.69 0.32
CA SER A 129 -9.37 -2.63 0.72
C SER A 129 -8.41 -2.88 -0.44
N VAL A 130 -7.24 -3.50 -0.17
CA VAL A 130 -6.28 -3.86 -1.21
C VAL A 130 -6.91 -4.80 -2.25
N ALA A 131 -7.76 -5.73 -1.82
CA ALA A 131 -8.44 -6.68 -2.71
C ALA A 131 -9.45 -5.96 -3.63
N GLN A 132 -10.25 -5.05 -3.07
CA GLN A 132 -11.18 -4.22 -3.83
C GLN A 132 -10.45 -3.32 -4.83
N ALA A 133 -9.35 -2.67 -4.42
CA ALA A 133 -8.55 -1.82 -5.30
C ALA A 133 -7.95 -2.60 -6.49
N LYS A 134 -7.47 -3.83 -6.27
CA LYS A 134 -7.01 -4.71 -7.36
C LYS A 134 -8.14 -5.07 -8.32
N ARG A 135 -9.32 -5.42 -7.79
CA ARG A 135 -10.49 -5.74 -8.61
C ARG A 135 -10.94 -4.54 -9.45
N LEU A 136 -10.96 -3.33 -8.87
CA LEU A 136 -11.24 -2.10 -9.61
C LEU A 136 -10.22 -1.88 -10.74
N HIS A 137 -8.93 -2.10 -10.48
CA HIS A 137 -7.88 -1.98 -11.48
C HIS A 137 -8.03 -3.01 -12.63
N GLU A 138 -8.38 -4.25 -12.33
CA GLU A 138 -8.64 -5.29 -13.33
C GLU A 138 -9.84 -4.92 -14.21
N LEU A 139 -10.94 -4.48 -13.60
CA LEU A 139 -12.13 -4.05 -14.34
C LEU A 139 -11.88 -2.79 -15.19
N ASP A 140 -11.03 -1.88 -14.74
CA ASP A 140 -10.61 -0.73 -15.55
C ASP A 140 -9.83 -1.16 -16.79
N LYS A 141 -8.91 -2.14 -16.68
CA LYS A 141 -8.19 -2.72 -17.81
C LYS A 141 -9.12 -3.38 -18.83
N GLU A 142 -10.18 -4.04 -18.35
CA GLU A 142 -11.18 -4.67 -19.17
C GLU A 142 -12.17 -3.64 -19.78
N GLY A 143 -12.12 -2.38 -19.40
CA GLY A 143 -13.04 -1.35 -19.84
C GLY A 143 -14.47 -1.50 -19.29
N LYS A 144 -14.63 -2.27 -18.20
CA LYS A 144 -15.92 -2.57 -17.55
C LYS A 144 -16.19 -1.72 -16.31
N LEU A 145 -15.27 -0.83 -15.93
CA LEU A 145 -15.39 -0.01 -14.74
C LEU A 145 -16.33 1.18 -15.03
N ASN A 146 -17.36 1.33 -14.20
CA ASN A 146 -18.28 2.45 -14.19
C ASN A 146 -18.70 2.78 -12.74
N GLY A 147 -19.48 3.85 -12.52
CA GLY A 147 -19.91 4.28 -11.18
C GLY A 147 -20.64 3.19 -10.40
N ASP A 148 -21.63 2.54 -11.00
CA ASP A 148 -22.44 1.50 -10.34
C ASP A 148 -21.60 0.30 -9.88
N VAL A 149 -20.61 -0.09 -10.70
CA VAL A 149 -19.67 -1.17 -10.36
C VAL A 149 -18.74 -0.75 -9.22
N ILE A 150 -18.29 0.50 -9.20
CA ILE A 150 -17.45 1.04 -8.13
C ILE A 150 -18.23 1.04 -6.81
N ASP A 151 -19.45 1.59 -6.82
CA ASP A 151 -20.33 1.64 -5.64
C ASP A 151 -20.65 0.24 -5.13
N GLY A 152 -20.97 -0.70 -6.03
CA GLY A 152 -21.18 -2.10 -5.68
C GLY A 152 -19.98 -2.76 -5.00
N ILE A 153 -18.75 -2.47 -5.46
CA ILE A 153 -17.53 -3.03 -4.86
C ILE A 153 -17.20 -2.36 -3.51
N LEU A 154 -17.42 -1.06 -3.38
CA LEU A 154 -17.11 -0.33 -2.14
C LEU A 154 -18.14 -0.61 -1.03
N SER A 155 -19.40 -0.90 -1.39
CA SER A 155 -20.45 -1.30 -0.46
C SER A 155 -20.36 -2.76 0.00
N GLU A 156 -19.55 -3.62 -0.71
CA GLU A 156 -19.32 -4.98 -0.24
C GLU A 156 -18.75 -4.99 1.19
N GLU A 157 -19.32 -5.81 2.09
CA GLU A 157 -18.76 -6.01 3.42
C GLU A 157 -17.28 -6.41 3.31
N LYS A 158 -16.40 -5.61 3.87
CA LYS A 158 -14.99 -5.95 3.96
C LYS A 158 -14.89 -7.22 4.78
N LYS A 159 -14.36 -8.29 4.21
CA LYS A 159 -13.98 -9.45 5.00
C LYS A 159 -12.95 -8.96 6.02
N GLU A 160 -13.40 -8.75 7.25
CA GLU A 160 -12.48 -8.60 8.36
C GLU A 160 -11.73 -9.93 8.46
N ASP A 161 -10.46 -9.94 8.06
CA ASP A 161 -9.54 -11.00 8.44
C ASP A 161 -9.36 -10.88 9.96
N ARG A 162 -10.33 -11.41 10.72
CA ARG A 162 -10.21 -11.59 12.17
C ARG A 162 -9.21 -12.71 12.41
N GLY A 163 -7.97 -12.47 12.04
CA GLY A 163 -6.86 -13.36 12.35
C GLY A 163 -6.37 -13.10 13.77
N VAL A 164 -6.28 -14.12 14.58
CA VAL A 164 -5.52 -14.06 15.83
C VAL A 164 -4.04 -14.19 15.44
N ILE A 165 -3.27 -13.11 15.59
CA ILE A 165 -1.83 -13.13 15.33
C ILE A 165 -1.11 -13.47 16.64
N ILE A 166 -0.52 -14.66 16.70
CA ILE A 166 0.33 -15.08 17.82
C ILE A 166 1.78 -14.94 17.37
N SER A 167 2.58 -14.19 18.12
CA SER A 167 3.99 -13.99 17.78
C SER A 167 4.80 -15.29 17.93
N THR A 168 5.81 -15.50 17.06
CA THR A 168 6.74 -16.62 17.19
C THR A 168 7.48 -16.62 18.52
N ALA A 169 7.69 -15.47 19.13
CA ALA A 169 8.30 -15.34 20.46
C ALA A 169 7.41 -15.92 21.58
N GLU A 170 6.10 -15.77 21.48
CA GLU A 170 5.14 -16.39 22.39
C GLU A 170 5.04 -17.89 22.16
N LEU A 171 4.99 -18.30 20.90
CA LEU A 171 4.94 -19.73 20.53
C LEU A 171 6.23 -20.48 20.91
N SER A 172 7.38 -19.84 20.92
CA SER A 172 8.66 -20.46 21.30
C SER A 172 8.72 -20.96 22.74
N LYS A 173 7.79 -20.52 23.61
CA LYS A 173 7.64 -21.03 24.99
C LYS A 173 7.08 -22.46 25.01
N TYR A 174 6.35 -22.85 23.97
CA TYR A 174 5.65 -24.14 23.85
C TYR A 174 6.30 -25.06 22.82
N PHE A 175 7.00 -24.48 21.84
CA PHE A 175 7.68 -25.20 20.77
C PHE A 175 9.19 -25.00 20.87
N GLY A 176 9.97 -26.06 20.62
CA GLY A 176 11.43 -25.97 20.61
C GLY A 176 11.95 -25.00 19.54
N LYS A 177 13.15 -24.46 19.74
CA LYS A 177 13.76 -23.44 18.86
C LYS A 177 13.97 -23.86 17.40
N GLU A 178 13.89 -25.14 17.10
CA GLU A 178 14.09 -25.70 15.75
C GLU A 178 12.78 -25.96 14.97
N VAL A 179 11.61 -25.67 15.59
CA VAL A 179 10.33 -25.91 14.95
C VAL A 179 9.98 -24.75 14.02
N THR A 180 9.76 -25.05 12.74
CA THR A 180 9.37 -24.03 11.74
C THR A 180 7.95 -23.52 12.00
N PRO A 181 7.63 -22.24 11.63
CA PRO A 181 6.30 -21.67 11.79
C PRO A 181 5.18 -22.49 11.15
N ALA A 182 5.48 -23.18 10.04
CA ALA A 182 4.53 -24.07 9.36
C ALA A 182 4.16 -25.28 10.24
N LYS A 183 5.16 -25.93 10.84
CA LYS A 183 4.95 -27.06 11.77
C LYS A 183 4.26 -26.63 13.06
N MET A 184 4.57 -25.43 13.58
CA MET A 184 3.86 -24.87 14.74
C MET A 184 2.37 -24.70 14.44
N LYS A 185 2.03 -24.14 13.28
CA LYS A 185 0.63 -23.98 12.84
C LYS A 185 -0.09 -25.32 12.72
N GLU A 186 0.54 -26.32 12.12
CA GLU A 186 -0.02 -27.66 11.94
C GLU A 186 -0.32 -28.31 13.28
N GLN A 187 0.61 -28.26 14.23
CA GLN A 187 0.43 -28.83 15.58
C GLN A 187 -0.65 -28.07 16.38
N ILE A 188 -0.72 -26.74 16.26
CA ILE A 188 -1.77 -25.94 16.90
C ILE A 188 -3.14 -26.33 16.34
N MET A 189 -3.28 -26.49 15.03
CA MET A 189 -4.55 -26.90 14.42
C MET A 189 -4.97 -28.29 14.87
N ALA A 190 -4.05 -29.25 14.94
CA ALA A 190 -4.34 -30.60 15.44
C ALA A 190 -4.81 -30.57 16.91
N LEU A 191 -4.17 -29.80 17.77
CA LEU A 191 -4.58 -29.63 19.17
C LEU A 191 -5.96 -28.96 19.30
N LEU A 192 -6.28 -28.01 18.45
CA LEU A 192 -7.59 -27.36 18.42
C LEU A 192 -8.68 -28.31 17.92
N ASP A 193 -8.38 -29.19 16.98
CA ASP A 193 -9.31 -30.21 16.50
C ASP A 193 -9.60 -31.23 17.62
N GLU A 194 -8.58 -31.75 18.32
CA GLU A 194 -8.76 -32.60 19.48
C GLU A 194 -9.56 -31.93 20.62
N TRP A 195 -9.29 -30.63 20.86
CA TRP A 195 -10.00 -29.87 21.86
C TRP A 195 -11.48 -29.71 21.51
N LYS A 196 -11.77 -29.49 20.23
CA LYS A 196 -13.13 -29.38 19.70
C LYS A 196 -13.92 -30.68 19.87
N GLU A 197 -13.29 -31.87 19.64
CA GLU A 197 -13.92 -33.17 19.83
C GLU A 197 -14.24 -33.46 21.31
N LYS A 198 -13.46 -32.91 22.23
CA LYS A 198 -13.64 -33.10 23.68
C LYS A 198 -14.65 -32.11 24.30
N GLN A 199 -15.17 -31.11 23.54
CA GLN A 199 -16.16 -30.17 24.05
C GLN A 199 -17.57 -30.74 24.03
N PRO A 200 -18.42 -30.42 25.06
CA PRO A 200 -19.83 -30.74 25.02
C PRO A 200 -20.52 -30.03 23.83
N PRO A 201 -21.55 -30.65 23.23
CA PRO A 201 -22.16 -30.20 21.97
C PRO A 201 -22.76 -28.79 22.01
N GLU A 202 -22.97 -28.19 23.18
CA GLU A 202 -23.50 -26.84 23.34
C GLU A 202 -22.50 -25.73 22.99
N LEU A 203 -21.19 -25.98 23.07
CA LEU A 203 -20.13 -25.01 22.73
C LEU A 203 -19.53 -25.21 21.33
N ALA A 204 -19.90 -26.31 20.66
CA ALA A 204 -19.37 -26.66 19.33
C ALA A 204 -20.13 -26.00 18.17
N GLN A 205 -21.19 -25.24 18.39
CA GLN A 205 -21.90 -24.56 17.31
C GLN A 205 -21.35 -23.16 17.12
N PRO A 206 -20.85 -22.80 15.89
CA PRO A 206 -20.63 -21.42 15.55
C PRO A 206 -21.97 -20.67 15.66
N ASP A 207 -21.96 -19.49 16.30
CA ASP A 207 -23.14 -18.62 16.43
C ASP A 207 -23.89 -18.54 15.10
N LYS A 208 -25.06 -19.15 15.02
CA LYS A 208 -26.00 -18.89 13.95
C LYS A 208 -26.43 -17.44 14.13
N LYS A 209 -26.08 -16.55 13.18
CA LYS A 209 -26.67 -15.23 13.05
C LYS A 209 -28.16 -15.37 13.27
N LYS A 210 -28.70 -14.75 14.32
CA LYS A 210 -30.13 -14.53 14.46
C LYS A 210 -30.56 -13.66 13.30
N ASP A 211 -31.23 -14.25 12.32
CA ASP A 211 -32.05 -13.51 11.38
C ASP A 211 -33.09 -12.76 12.19
N LEU A 212 -32.94 -11.49 12.36
CA LEU A 212 -33.96 -10.57 12.83
C LEU A 212 -34.80 -10.18 11.62
N GLU A 213 -35.84 -10.99 11.37
CA GLU A 213 -37.06 -10.50 10.74
C GLU A 213 -37.71 -9.47 11.70
N LYS A 214 -37.77 -8.24 11.22
CA LYS A 214 -38.93 -7.37 11.27
C LYS A 214 -38.63 -6.04 10.60
#